data_9f221fbbd41dc88dddeb58a088ad894e
#
_entry.id   9f221fbbd41dc88dddeb58a088ad894e
#
_cell.length_a   1.000
_cell.length_b   1.000
_cell.length_c   1.000
_cell.angle_alpha   90.00
_cell.angle_beta   90.00
_cell.angle_gamma   90.00
#
_symmetry.space_group_name_H-M   'P 1'
#
loop_
_entity.id
_entity.type
_entity.pdbx_description
1 polymer ?
#
loop_
_entity_poly.entity_id
_entity_poly.type
_entity_poly.pdbx_seq_one_letter_code
_entity_poly.pdbx_strand_id
1 'polypeptide(L)'
;GCENTCGKRFEWQLGDLPKGYDHKYTFSHLGYNLKITDMQAACGLAQLERIDGFVKARKDNFNYLTEKLQSLSEYLILPQSTKSSTPAWFGYPLTIKKNAGVSRVMLLKHLDHHKIGTRLLFAGNLTRQPYFQGREYRIIGNLENTDTVMNQTFWIGLYPGLEIKQLDF
;
A
#
# COMPACT_ATOMS: atom_id res chain seq x y z
N GLY A 1 -4.55 30.34 9.85
CA GLY A 1 -4.87 31.64 10.43
C GLY A 1 -5.34 31.49 11.86
N CYS A 2 -5.03 32.44 12.71
CA CYS A 2 -5.51 32.43 14.09
C CYS A 2 -7.02 32.73 14.13
N GLU A 3 -7.80 31.86 14.70
CA GLU A 3 -9.21 32.14 14.98
C GLU A 3 -9.31 33.24 15.99
N ASN A 4 -10.06 34.30 15.75
CA ASN A 4 -10.41 35.41 16.64
C ASN A 4 -9.33 35.93 17.62
N THR A 5 -8.17 35.26 17.71
CA THR A 5 -7.08 35.57 18.64
C THR A 5 -6.11 36.62 18.10
N CYS A 6 -6.07 36.82 16.76
CA CYS A 6 -5.16 37.80 16.18
C CYS A 6 -5.65 39.26 16.32
N GLY A 7 -6.91 39.50 16.67
CA GLY A 7 -7.52 40.82 16.73
C GLY A 7 -7.60 41.59 15.42
N LYS A 8 -7.13 41.01 14.33
CA LYS A 8 -6.96 41.66 13.02
C LYS A 8 -7.75 40.99 11.87
N ARG A 9 -8.87 40.39 12.21
CA ARG A 9 -9.65 39.59 11.25
C ARG A 9 -10.03 40.32 9.98
N PHE A 10 -10.34 41.62 10.09
CA PHE A 10 -10.86 42.45 8.99
C PHE A 10 -9.91 43.62 8.63
N GLU A 11 -8.70 43.64 9.20
CA GLU A 11 -7.77 44.77 9.01
C GLU A 11 -6.81 44.57 7.82
N TRP A 12 -6.77 43.41 7.24
CA TRP A 12 -5.80 43.08 6.19
C TRP A 12 -6.34 43.44 4.82
N GLN A 13 -5.47 43.98 3.99
CA GLN A 13 -5.70 44.14 2.55
C GLN A 13 -4.87 43.09 1.83
N LEU A 14 -5.51 42.08 1.25
CA LEU A 14 -4.86 40.95 0.63
C LEU A 14 -5.26 40.90 -0.85
N GLY A 15 -4.29 41.16 -1.74
CA GLY A 15 -4.54 41.28 -3.17
C GLY A 15 -5.64 42.31 -3.49
N ASP A 16 -6.46 42.03 -4.48
CA ASP A 16 -7.56 42.88 -4.95
C ASP A 16 -8.88 42.61 -4.23
N LEU A 17 -8.85 41.92 -3.09
CA LEU A 17 -10.06 41.70 -2.28
C LEU A 17 -10.60 42.98 -1.69
N PRO A 18 -11.93 43.08 -1.44
CA PRO A 18 -12.52 44.26 -0.81
C PRO A 18 -11.87 44.57 0.54
N LYS A 19 -11.73 45.87 0.86
CA LYS A 19 -11.24 46.29 2.15
C LYS A 19 -12.10 45.71 3.28
N GLY A 20 -11.46 45.18 4.31
CA GLY A 20 -12.15 44.52 5.42
C GLY A 20 -12.64 43.12 5.12
N TYR A 21 -12.16 42.50 4.03
CA TYR A 21 -12.48 41.12 3.75
C TYR A 21 -11.90 40.16 4.80
N ASP A 22 -12.65 39.17 5.20
CA ASP A 22 -12.22 38.22 6.22
C ASP A 22 -11.05 37.36 5.73
N HIS A 23 -9.87 37.52 6.34
CA HIS A 23 -8.68 36.76 5.92
C HIS A 23 -8.81 35.24 6.05
N LYS A 24 -9.79 34.73 6.81
CA LYS A 24 -10.09 33.29 6.90
C LYS A 24 -10.58 32.70 5.57
N TYR A 25 -11.13 33.53 4.70
CA TYR A 25 -11.63 33.13 3.39
C TYR A 25 -10.73 33.63 2.25
N THR A 26 -9.48 33.95 2.56
CA THR A 26 -8.49 34.35 1.56
C THR A 26 -7.54 33.20 1.27
N PHE A 27 -7.46 32.81 0.01
CA PHE A 27 -6.63 31.73 -0.47
C PHE A 27 -5.49 32.30 -1.31
N SER A 28 -4.25 32.22 -0.83
CA SER A 28 -3.07 32.73 -1.52
C SER A 28 -2.55 31.79 -2.62
N HIS A 29 -2.94 30.53 -2.56
CA HIS A 29 -2.50 29.50 -3.50
C HIS A 29 -3.66 28.58 -3.87
N LEU A 30 -3.62 28.04 -5.08
CA LEU A 30 -4.51 26.95 -5.48
C LEU A 30 -4.12 25.69 -4.71
N GLY A 31 -5.06 25.10 -4.00
CA GLY A 31 -4.83 23.90 -3.18
C GLY A 31 -5.85 22.80 -3.43
N TYR A 32 -5.54 21.61 -2.93
CA TYR A 32 -6.34 20.39 -3.11
C TYR A 32 -7.19 20.03 -1.90
N ASN A 33 -7.27 20.90 -0.88
CA ASN A 33 -7.98 20.65 0.36
C ASN A 33 -7.48 19.40 1.11
N LEU A 34 -6.17 19.28 1.28
CA LEU A 34 -5.51 18.11 1.89
C LEU A 34 -5.32 18.24 3.42
N LYS A 35 -5.90 19.26 4.05
CA LYS A 35 -5.82 19.42 5.51
C LYS A 35 -6.67 18.34 6.19
N ILE A 36 -6.03 17.56 7.08
CA ILE A 36 -6.74 16.60 7.93
C ILE A 36 -7.56 17.31 9.01
N THR A 37 -8.62 16.68 9.48
CA THR A 37 -9.41 17.14 10.62
C THR A 37 -8.74 16.75 11.94
N ASP A 38 -9.10 17.44 13.04
CA ASP A 38 -8.58 17.12 14.36
C ASP A 38 -8.98 15.71 14.82
N MET A 39 -10.16 15.22 14.41
CA MET A 39 -10.57 13.84 14.67
C MET A 39 -9.67 12.81 13.95
N GLN A 40 -9.31 13.06 12.71
CA GLN A 40 -8.37 12.22 11.98
C GLN A 40 -6.98 12.26 12.62
N ALA A 41 -6.53 13.44 13.04
CA ALA A 41 -5.26 13.61 13.73
C ALA A 41 -5.23 12.88 15.09
N ALA A 42 -6.32 12.93 15.86
CA ALA A 42 -6.44 12.20 17.12
C ALA A 42 -6.38 10.67 16.92
N CYS A 43 -7.06 10.16 15.88
CA CYS A 43 -6.94 8.75 15.52
C CYS A 43 -5.50 8.38 15.14
N GLY A 44 -4.82 9.24 14.36
CA GLY A 44 -3.42 9.05 13.98
C GLY A 44 -2.50 9.02 15.20
N LEU A 45 -2.69 9.93 16.14
CA LEU A 45 -1.90 9.99 17.37
C LEU A 45 -2.05 8.72 18.21
N ALA A 46 -3.28 8.22 18.38
CA ALA A 46 -3.54 6.97 19.09
C ALA A 46 -2.90 5.74 18.39
N GLN A 47 -2.76 5.75 17.06
CA GLN A 47 -2.05 4.71 16.33
C GLN A 47 -0.53 4.80 16.50
N LEU A 48 0.05 6.00 16.61
CA LEU A 48 1.48 6.18 16.84
C LEU A 48 1.96 5.52 18.13
N GLU A 49 1.16 5.52 19.19
CA GLU A 49 1.49 4.84 20.45
C GLU A 49 1.68 3.32 20.28
N ARG A 50 1.13 2.73 19.22
CA ARG A 50 1.15 1.29 18.94
C ARG A 50 2.05 0.90 17.77
N ILE A 51 2.67 1.86 17.08
CA ILE A 51 3.33 1.61 15.80
C ILE A 51 4.51 0.63 15.93
N ASP A 52 5.28 0.71 17.00
CA ASP A 52 6.42 -0.18 17.22
C ASP A 52 5.96 -1.64 17.38
N GLY A 53 4.87 -1.85 18.12
CA GLY A 53 4.23 -3.16 18.24
C GLY A 53 3.73 -3.69 16.91
N PHE A 54 3.10 -2.86 16.08
CA PHE A 54 2.63 -3.24 14.75
C PHE A 54 3.78 -3.59 13.81
N VAL A 55 4.86 -2.80 13.84
CA VAL A 55 6.05 -3.07 13.04
C VAL A 55 6.70 -4.39 13.45
N LYS A 56 6.85 -4.62 14.75
CA LYS A 56 7.41 -5.87 15.28
C LYS A 56 6.56 -7.07 14.85
N ALA A 57 5.26 -7.05 15.09
CA ALA A 57 4.35 -8.15 14.75
C ALA A 57 4.39 -8.47 13.25
N ARG A 58 4.41 -7.47 12.36
CA ARG A 58 4.54 -7.69 10.91
C ARG A 58 5.85 -8.37 10.53
N LYS A 59 6.96 -7.99 11.16
CA LYS A 59 8.28 -8.61 10.93
C LYS A 59 8.32 -10.05 11.43
N ASP A 60 7.79 -10.30 12.61
CA ASP A 60 7.74 -11.64 13.20
C ASP A 60 6.88 -12.57 12.32
N ASN A 61 5.70 -12.13 11.92
CA ASN A 61 4.81 -12.89 11.04
C ASN A 61 5.44 -13.15 9.66
N PHE A 62 6.15 -12.17 9.11
CA PHE A 62 6.87 -12.34 7.85
C PHE A 62 7.96 -13.42 7.95
N ASN A 63 8.77 -13.36 9.00
CA ASN A 63 9.85 -14.32 9.23
C ASN A 63 9.28 -15.72 9.44
N TYR A 64 8.20 -15.82 10.21
CA TYR A 64 7.52 -17.10 10.46
C TYR A 64 7.00 -17.73 9.17
N LEU A 65 6.26 -16.96 8.35
CA LEU A 65 5.78 -17.45 7.04
C LEU A 65 6.93 -17.83 6.11
N THR A 66 8.02 -17.06 6.12
CA THR A 66 9.19 -17.38 5.28
C THR A 66 9.81 -18.71 5.67
N GLU A 67 9.96 -18.97 6.97
CA GLU A 67 10.46 -20.25 7.48
C GLU A 67 9.54 -21.41 7.07
N LYS A 68 8.24 -21.28 7.30
CA LYS A 68 7.25 -22.32 6.95
C LYS A 68 7.18 -22.61 5.46
N LEU A 69 7.26 -21.59 4.63
CA LEU A 69 7.15 -21.72 3.17
C LEU A 69 8.48 -22.05 2.48
N GLN A 70 9.60 -22.10 3.22
CA GLN A 70 10.91 -22.41 2.66
C GLN A 70 10.95 -23.75 1.91
N SER A 71 10.23 -24.76 2.38
CA SER A 71 10.11 -26.08 1.73
C SER A 71 9.44 -26.01 0.37
N LEU A 72 8.67 -24.95 0.09
CA LEU A 72 8.00 -24.73 -1.19
C LEU A 72 8.83 -23.84 -2.14
N SER A 73 10.07 -23.55 -1.82
CA SER A 73 10.95 -22.70 -2.64
C SER A 73 11.27 -23.28 -4.03
N GLU A 74 11.04 -24.58 -4.24
CA GLU A 74 11.10 -25.20 -5.57
C GLU A 74 9.98 -24.69 -6.49
N TYR A 75 8.78 -24.42 -5.94
CA TYR A 75 7.59 -24.02 -6.67
C TYR A 75 7.30 -22.52 -6.61
N LEU A 76 7.76 -21.85 -5.55
CA LEU A 76 7.48 -20.45 -5.26
C LEU A 76 8.76 -19.62 -5.18
N ILE A 77 8.67 -18.38 -5.64
CA ILE A 77 9.64 -17.34 -5.30
C ILE A 77 9.10 -16.63 -4.07
N LEU A 78 9.82 -16.73 -2.96
CA LEU A 78 9.49 -16.07 -1.70
C LEU A 78 10.06 -14.63 -1.68
N PRO A 79 9.40 -13.69 -0.99
CA PRO A 79 9.86 -12.33 -0.92
C PRO A 79 11.13 -12.20 -0.08
N GLN A 80 11.98 -11.25 -0.45
CA GLN A 80 13.17 -10.89 0.28
C GLN A 80 13.26 -9.38 0.41
N SER A 81 13.73 -8.91 1.58
CA SER A 81 14.05 -7.50 1.74
C SER A 81 15.30 -7.16 0.94
N THR A 82 15.35 -5.96 0.37
CA THR A 82 16.56 -5.44 -0.26
C THR A 82 17.64 -5.18 0.79
N LYS A 83 18.91 -5.23 0.37
CA LYS A 83 20.03 -4.93 1.25
C LYS A 83 19.84 -3.56 1.92
N SER A 84 20.12 -3.49 3.20
CA SER A 84 20.00 -2.28 4.03
C SER A 84 18.57 -1.74 4.19
N SER A 85 17.54 -2.57 3.98
CA SER A 85 16.14 -2.23 4.30
C SER A 85 15.58 -3.13 5.39
N THR A 86 14.65 -2.57 6.18
CA THR A 86 13.93 -3.30 7.23
C THR A 86 12.42 -3.06 7.11
N PRO A 87 11.76 -3.60 6.07
CA PRO A 87 10.37 -3.30 5.78
C PRO A 87 9.43 -3.86 6.86
N ALA A 88 8.38 -3.09 7.17
CA ALA A 88 7.22 -3.56 7.90
C ALA A 88 6.18 -4.07 6.89
N TRP A 89 6.33 -5.30 6.47
CA TRP A 89 5.50 -5.91 5.44
C TRP A 89 4.01 -5.87 5.77
N PHE A 90 3.18 -5.41 4.83
CA PHE A 90 1.73 -5.43 5.00
C PHE A 90 1.05 -6.59 4.26
N GLY A 91 1.77 -7.22 3.36
CA GLY A 91 1.39 -8.41 2.62
C GLY A 91 2.60 -9.29 2.34
N TYR A 92 2.37 -10.57 2.12
CA TYR A 92 3.39 -11.55 1.78
C TYR A 92 3.25 -11.92 0.29
N PRO A 93 4.05 -11.30 -0.61
CA PRO A 93 3.96 -11.58 -2.04
C PRO A 93 4.59 -12.93 -2.38
N LEU A 94 3.89 -13.70 -3.20
CA LEU A 94 4.30 -15.02 -3.67
C LEU A 94 4.25 -15.04 -5.20
N THR A 95 5.29 -15.53 -5.84
CA THR A 95 5.29 -15.72 -7.30
C THR A 95 5.44 -17.21 -7.62
N ILE A 96 4.48 -17.75 -8.34
CA ILE A 96 4.50 -19.16 -8.77
C ILE A 96 5.53 -19.31 -9.89
N LYS A 97 6.44 -20.26 -9.75
CA LYS A 97 7.42 -20.56 -10.80
C LYS A 97 6.75 -21.25 -11.99
N LYS A 98 7.28 -21.05 -13.19
CA LYS A 98 6.72 -21.62 -14.43
C LYS A 98 6.63 -23.15 -14.42
N ASN A 99 7.53 -23.82 -13.70
CA ASN A 99 7.61 -25.27 -13.57
C ASN A 99 6.85 -25.83 -12.36
N ALA A 100 6.08 -25.03 -11.65
CA ALA A 100 5.38 -25.46 -10.43
C ALA A 100 4.23 -26.45 -10.66
N GLY A 101 3.80 -26.65 -11.92
CA GLY A 101 2.70 -27.57 -12.24
C GLY A 101 1.31 -27.09 -11.81
N VAL A 102 1.21 -25.90 -11.22
CA VAL A 102 -0.04 -25.30 -10.76
C VAL A 102 -0.19 -23.88 -11.30
N SER A 103 -1.38 -23.52 -11.75
CA SER A 103 -1.65 -22.15 -12.16
C SER A 103 -2.02 -21.27 -10.97
N ARG A 104 -1.71 -19.94 -11.06
CA ARG A 104 -2.13 -18.98 -10.04
C ARG A 104 -3.64 -19.04 -9.79
N VAL A 105 -4.44 -19.12 -10.84
CA VAL A 105 -5.91 -19.14 -10.70
C VAL A 105 -6.37 -20.34 -9.88
N MET A 106 -5.79 -21.52 -10.09
CA MET A 106 -6.12 -22.73 -9.31
C MET A 106 -5.75 -22.53 -7.83
N LEU A 107 -4.54 -22.03 -7.57
CA LEU A 107 -4.09 -21.78 -6.20
C LEU A 107 -4.96 -20.73 -5.50
N LEU A 108 -5.28 -19.63 -6.17
CA LEU A 108 -6.14 -18.58 -5.59
C LEU A 108 -7.54 -19.09 -5.28
N LYS A 109 -8.13 -19.91 -6.14
CA LYS A 109 -9.43 -20.55 -5.87
C LYS A 109 -9.36 -21.49 -4.66
N HIS A 110 -8.28 -22.23 -4.51
CA HIS A 110 -8.05 -23.09 -3.35
C HIS A 110 -7.95 -22.28 -2.06
N LEU A 111 -7.15 -21.22 -2.04
CA LEU A 111 -7.01 -20.32 -0.88
C LEU A 111 -8.34 -19.64 -0.53
N ASP A 112 -9.08 -19.18 -1.53
CA ASP A 112 -10.40 -18.57 -1.32
C ASP A 112 -11.42 -19.56 -0.73
N HIS A 113 -11.41 -20.82 -1.21
CA HIS A 113 -12.22 -21.89 -0.62
C HIS A 113 -11.92 -22.08 0.88
N HIS A 114 -10.65 -21.94 1.27
CA HIS A 114 -10.21 -22.02 2.66
C HIS A 114 -10.27 -20.69 3.41
N LYS A 115 -10.95 -19.67 2.84
CA LYS A 115 -11.13 -18.34 3.46
C LYS A 115 -9.84 -17.56 3.67
N ILE A 116 -8.81 -17.87 2.90
CA ILE A 116 -7.57 -17.10 2.88
C ILE A 116 -7.69 -16.05 1.77
N GLY A 117 -7.83 -14.78 2.18
CA GLY A 117 -7.96 -13.66 1.26
C GLY A 117 -6.66 -13.40 0.49
N THR A 118 -6.77 -13.23 -0.82
CA THR A 118 -5.64 -12.95 -1.70
C THR A 118 -5.85 -11.67 -2.49
N ARG A 119 -4.75 -11.07 -2.96
CA ARG A 119 -4.76 -9.93 -3.87
C ARG A 119 -3.74 -10.15 -4.98
N LEU A 120 -4.02 -9.64 -6.17
CA LEU A 120 -3.01 -9.54 -7.22
C LEU A 120 -2.03 -8.41 -6.90
N LEU A 121 -0.83 -8.46 -7.48
CA LEU A 121 0.11 -7.37 -7.34
C LEU A 121 -0.33 -6.21 -8.25
N PHE A 122 -1.40 -5.54 -7.79
CA PHE A 122 -2.07 -4.41 -8.45
C PHE A 122 -2.43 -4.69 -9.92
N ALA A 123 -2.19 -3.73 -10.78
CA ALA A 123 -2.54 -3.82 -12.20
C ALA A 123 -1.62 -4.70 -13.04
N GLY A 124 -0.50 -5.15 -12.47
CA GLY A 124 0.52 -5.91 -13.21
C GLY A 124 1.16 -5.08 -14.31
N ASN A 125 1.11 -5.57 -15.55
CA ASN A 125 1.64 -4.86 -16.72
C ASN A 125 0.61 -3.82 -17.21
N LEU A 126 0.88 -2.54 -16.96
CA LEU A 126 0.00 -1.43 -17.34
C LEU A 126 -0.24 -1.35 -18.85
N THR A 127 0.74 -1.71 -19.67
CA THR A 127 0.62 -1.65 -21.13
C THR A 127 -0.42 -2.65 -21.68
N ARG A 128 -0.83 -3.62 -20.87
CA ARG A 128 -1.87 -4.60 -21.21
C ARG A 128 -3.26 -4.21 -20.69
N GLN A 129 -3.35 -3.13 -19.92
CA GLN A 129 -4.63 -2.67 -19.41
C GLN A 129 -5.46 -1.98 -20.51
N PRO A 130 -6.79 -2.13 -20.53
CA PRO A 130 -7.65 -1.59 -21.60
C PRO A 130 -7.46 -0.10 -21.84
N TYR A 131 -7.22 0.69 -20.79
CA TYR A 131 -7.04 2.15 -20.90
C TYR A 131 -5.76 2.56 -21.65
N PHE A 132 -4.79 1.65 -21.80
CA PHE A 132 -3.56 1.90 -22.54
C PHE A 132 -3.71 1.66 -24.05
N GLN A 133 -4.79 0.98 -24.48
CA GLN A 133 -5.03 0.71 -25.89
C GLN A 133 -5.18 2.02 -26.69
N GLY A 134 -4.47 2.12 -27.80
CA GLY A 134 -4.48 3.31 -28.66
C GLY A 134 -3.76 4.54 -28.10
N ARG A 135 -3.02 4.43 -26.99
CA ARG A 135 -2.19 5.51 -26.46
C ARG A 135 -0.75 5.38 -26.94
N GLU A 136 -0.12 6.52 -27.17
CA GLU A 136 1.32 6.56 -27.45
C GLU A 136 2.11 6.37 -26.14
N TYR A 137 3.08 5.45 -26.16
CA TYR A 137 4.00 5.23 -25.06
C TYR A 137 5.28 4.57 -25.57
N ARG A 138 6.33 4.61 -24.76
CA ARG A 138 7.62 4.00 -25.07
C ARG A 138 7.92 2.88 -24.07
N ILE A 139 8.33 1.73 -24.58
CA ILE A 139 8.87 0.61 -23.78
C ILE A 139 10.39 0.66 -23.86
N ILE A 140 11.07 0.53 -22.74
CA ILE A 140 12.52 0.39 -22.66
C ILE A 140 12.85 -1.03 -22.21
N GLY A 141 13.60 -1.76 -23.02
CA GLY A 141 13.88 -3.18 -22.80
C GLY A 141 12.68 -4.06 -23.07
N ASN A 142 12.64 -5.25 -22.43
CA ASN A 142 11.49 -6.15 -22.46
C ASN A 142 10.69 -6.04 -21.14
N LEU A 143 9.46 -6.50 -21.14
CA LEU A 143 8.59 -6.48 -19.97
C LEU A 143 8.35 -7.91 -19.41
N GLU A 144 9.26 -8.84 -19.63
CA GLU A 144 9.12 -10.24 -19.21
C GLU A 144 8.91 -10.41 -17.71
N ASN A 145 9.67 -9.68 -16.89
CA ASN A 145 9.50 -9.70 -15.44
C ASN A 145 8.15 -9.08 -15.03
N THR A 146 7.74 -8.00 -15.68
CA THR A 146 6.43 -7.36 -15.45
C THR A 146 5.30 -8.30 -15.84
N ASP A 147 5.43 -9.01 -16.95
CA ASP A 147 4.47 -10.04 -17.38
C ASP A 147 4.47 -11.25 -16.43
N THR A 148 5.60 -11.65 -15.91
CA THR A 148 5.71 -12.71 -14.89
C THR A 148 4.96 -12.29 -13.62
N VAL A 149 5.17 -11.07 -13.15
CA VAL A 149 4.44 -10.51 -12.00
C VAL A 149 2.94 -10.50 -12.28
N MET A 150 2.51 -10.00 -13.43
CA MET A 150 1.11 -9.94 -13.82
C MET A 150 0.43 -11.31 -13.84
N ASN A 151 1.12 -12.34 -14.33
CA ASN A 151 0.53 -13.65 -14.56
C ASN A 151 0.67 -14.63 -13.37
N GLN A 152 1.73 -14.47 -12.56
CA GLN A 152 2.14 -15.49 -11.58
C GLN A 152 2.21 -14.99 -10.15
N THR A 153 2.19 -13.66 -9.92
CA THR A 153 2.31 -13.11 -8.57
C THR A 153 0.95 -12.79 -7.95
N PHE A 154 0.85 -13.05 -6.68
CA PHE A 154 -0.25 -12.64 -5.80
C PHE A 154 0.33 -12.40 -4.40
N TRP A 155 -0.46 -11.89 -3.47
CA TRP A 155 -0.05 -11.78 -2.09
C TRP A 155 -1.20 -12.10 -1.13
N ILE A 156 -0.83 -12.60 0.03
CA ILE A 156 -1.71 -12.83 1.18
C ILE A 156 -1.49 -11.72 2.20
N GLY A 157 -2.52 -11.43 3.00
CA GLY A 157 -2.45 -10.39 4.03
C GLY A 157 -1.44 -10.73 5.11
N LEU A 158 -0.70 -9.72 5.56
CA LEU A 158 0.21 -9.83 6.67
C LEU A 158 -0.02 -8.63 7.60
N TYR A 159 -0.77 -8.81 8.66
CA TYR A 159 -1.15 -7.72 9.55
C TYR A 159 -0.88 -8.08 11.04
N PRO A 160 -0.81 -7.10 11.93
CA PRO A 160 -0.37 -7.32 13.31
C PRO A 160 -1.26 -8.25 14.15
N GLY A 161 -2.53 -8.40 13.78
CA GLY A 161 -3.49 -9.24 14.49
C GLY A 161 -3.50 -10.72 14.09
N LEU A 162 -2.60 -11.16 13.19
CA LEU A 162 -2.45 -12.57 12.88
C LEU A 162 -1.75 -13.29 14.03
N GLU A 163 -2.35 -14.37 14.49
CA GLU A 163 -1.79 -15.29 15.47
C GLU A 163 -1.16 -16.50 14.78
N ILE A 164 -0.26 -17.21 15.47
CA ILE A 164 0.45 -18.39 14.94
C ILE A 164 -0.53 -19.43 14.38
N LYS A 165 -1.65 -19.69 15.08
CA LYS A 165 -2.68 -20.64 14.62
C LYS A 165 -3.28 -20.30 13.26
N GLN A 166 -3.29 -19.02 12.88
CA GLN A 166 -3.79 -18.56 11.59
C GLN A 166 -2.70 -18.63 10.51
N LEU A 167 -1.43 -18.50 10.92
CA LEU A 167 -0.29 -18.63 10.03
C LEU A 167 0.07 -20.10 9.74
N ASP A 168 -0.32 -21.03 10.65
CA ASP A 168 -0.14 -22.47 10.46
C ASP A 168 -1.26 -23.13 9.64
N PHE A 169 -2.40 -22.45 9.48
CA PHE A 169 -3.53 -22.94 8.71
C PHE A 169 -3.26 -22.87 7.21
#